data_ce592021ea79a1f15a8155de132ed7a2
#
_entry.id   ce592021ea79a1f15a8155de132ed7a2
#
_cell.length_a   1.000
_cell.length_b   1.000
_cell.length_c   1.000
_cell.angle_alpha   90.00
_cell.angle_beta   90.00
_cell.angle_gamma   90.00
#
_symmetry.space_group_name_H-M   'P 1'
#
loop_
_entity.id
_entity.type
_entity.pdbx_description
1 polymer ?
#
loop_
_entity_poly.entity_id
_entity_poly.type
_entity_poly.pdbx_seq_one_letter_code
_entity_poly.pdbx_strand_id
1 'polypeptide(L)'
;MSESVHTNGSLYSKGMMAVICAQFLSAFGDNALLFATLALMKQLFYPEWSQPVLQMLFVGAYILFAPFVGQFADSFAKGRVMMAANGLKLVGAGCICFGVNPFIGYTLVGIGAAAYSPAKYGILGELTTGDKLVKANGLMESSTIAAILLGSMAGGILADWHVVAALSVCAVVYAGAVVANLWIPKLPAARPGQSWRFRPMTHSFFSACTTLWRNGETRFSLVGTSLFWGAGVTLRFLLVLWVPVALGITSNAMPTYLNAMVAVGAGAAAKLVTLETVSRCMPAGILIGVAVIFFAIQQALLPAFALLLLLGAFGGFFIVPLNALLQERGKHTVGAGNAIAVQNLGENVAMLLMLGLYSLAVSIGIPVVGVGIGFGTVFALAIAALWIWGRRK
;
A
#
# COMPACT_ATOMS: atom_id res chain seq x y z
N MET A 1 -4.15 -28.53 -31.01
CA MET A 1 -4.16 -27.16 -31.58
C MET A 1 -5.26 -26.41 -30.86
N SER A 2 -4.94 -25.68 -29.79
CA SER A 2 -5.86 -24.79 -29.14
C SER A 2 -5.51 -23.39 -29.63
N GLU A 3 -6.38 -22.78 -30.41
CA GLU A 3 -6.30 -21.39 -30.79
C GLU A 3 -6.27 -20.56 -29.52
N SER A 4 -5.10 -19.95 -29.25
CA SER A 4 -4.99 -18.88 -28.27
C SER A 4 -5.84 -17.72 -28.79
N VAL A 5 -6.99 -17.53 -28.19
CA VAL A 5 -7.82 -16.32 -28.38
C VAL A 5 -7.01 -15.16 -27.81
N HIS A 6 -6.06 -14.66 -28.60
CA HIS A 6 -5.43 -13.37 -28.37
C HIS A 6 -6.48 -12.29 -28.62
N THR A 7 -7.30 -12.01 -27.62
CA THR A 7 -8.14 -10.83 -27.64
C THR A 7 -7.22 -9.61 -27.57
N ASN A 8 -6.97 -9.00 -28.72
CA ASN A 8 -6.37 -7.68 -28.84
C ASN A 8 -7.33 -6.63 -28.23
N GLY A 9 -7.62 -6.81 -26.93
CA GLY A 9 -8.63 -6.07 -26.20
C GLY A 9 -8.29 -4.59 -26.18
N SER A 10 -9.28 -3.75 -26.44
CA SER A 10 -9.19 -2.32 -26.19
C SER A 10 -8.94 -2.09 -24.69
N LEU A 11 -8.13 -1.08 -24.35
CA LEU A 11 -7.93 -0.61 -22.96
C LEU A 11 -9.26 -0.25 -22.27
N TYR A 12 -10.27 0.08 -23.05
CA TYR A 12 -11.63 0.41 -22.59
C TYR A 12 -12.63 -0.71 -22.87
N SER A 13 -12.16 -1.97 -23.01
CA SER A 13 -13.07 -3.11 -23.13
C SER A 13 -13.89 -3.28 -21.86
N LYS A 14 -15.12 -3.83 -21.96
CA LYS A 14 -15.99 -4.06 -20.80
C LYS A 14 -15.28 -4.87 -19.70
N GLY A 15 -14.49 -5.87 -20.07
CA GLY A 15 -13.72 -6.68 -19.12
C GLY A 15 -12.63 -5.90 -18.41
N MET A 16 -11.86 -5.08 -19.14
CA MET A 16 -10.83 -4.22 -18.54
C MET A 16 -11.45 -3.18 -17.59
N MET A 17 -12.54 -2.53 -18.00
CA MET A 17 -13.24 -1.57 -17.14
C MET A 17 -13.83 -2.22 -15.90
N ALA A 18 -14.33 -3.47 -16.01
CA ALA A 18 -14.80 -4.23 -14.84
C ALA A 18 -13.66 -4.50 -13.84
N VAL A 19 -12.47 -4.87 -14.33
CA VAL A 19 -11.28 -5.07 -13.48
C VAL A 19 -10.87 -3.77 -12.78
N ILE A 20 -10.80 -2.66 -13.53
CA ILE A 20 -10.43 -1.35 -12.96
C ILE A 20 -11.47 -0.89 -11.93
N CYS A 21 -12.77 -1.04 -12.23
CA CYS A 21 -13.85 -0.69 -11.31
C CYS A 21 -13.81 -1.54 -10.02
N ALA A 22 -13.66 -2.87 -10.15
CA ALA A 22 -13.54 -3.76 -9.01
C ALA A 22 -12.32 -3.42 -8.14
N GLN A 23 -11.18 -3.11 -8.77
CA GLN A 23 -9.97 -2.67 -8.09
C GLN A 23 -10.16 -1.33 -7.38
N PHE A 24 -10.75 -0.33 -8.06
CA PHE A 24 -11.03 0.96 -7.45
C PHE A 24 -11.88 0.81 -6.19
N LEU A 25 -13.01 0.11 -6.29
CA LEU A 25 -13.92 -0.11 -5.16
C LEU A 25 -13.23 -0.90 -4.03
N SER A 26 -12.46 -1.93 -4.36
CA SER A 26 -11.71 -2.72 -3.38
C SER A 26 -10.69 -1.87 -2.62
N ALA A 27 -9.85 -1.10 -3.32
CA ALA A 27 -8.84 -0.25 -2.69
C ALA A 27 -9.45 0.94 -1.96
N PHE A 28 -10.54 1.52 -2.49
CA PHE A 28 -11.32 2.55 -1.80
C PHE A 28 -11.86 2.02 -0.49
N GLY A 29 -12.48 0.83 -0.50
CA GLY A 29 -12.99 0.17 0.70
C GLY A 29 -11.91 -0.09 1.74
N ASP A 30 -10.74 -0.59 1.33
CA ASP A 30 -9.61 -0.87 2.23
C ASP A 30 -9.17 0.39 3.00
N ASN A 31 -9.11 1.53 2.32
CA ASN A 31 -8.68 2.79 2.92
C ASN A 31 -9.78 3.50 3.69
N ALA A 32 -11.02 3.47 3.20
CA ALA A 32 -12.16 4.03 3.92
C ALA A 32 -12.42 3.26 5.23
N LEU A 33 -12.36 1.92 5.18
CA LEU A 33 -12.55 1.07 6.35
C LEU A 33 -11.48 1.31 7.42
N LEU A 34 -10.23 1.56 7.03
CA LEU A 34 -9.18 1.89 8.00
C LEU A 34 -9.59 3.09 8.85
N PHE A 35 -9.93 4.22 8.22
CA PHE A 35 -10.26 5.45 8.95
C PHE A 35 -11.58 5.34 9.71
N ALA A 36 -12.59 4.66 9.15
CA ALA A 36 -13.84 4.36 9.86
C ALA A 36 -13.60 3.48 11.10
N THR A 37 -12.72 2.48 10.99
CA THR A 37 -12.37 1.60 12.11
C THR A 37 -11.53 2.32 13.16
N LEU A 38 -10.60 3.21 12.77
CA LEU A 38 -9.86 4.06 13.71
C LEU A 38 -10.80 4.97 14.51
N ALA A 39 -11.81 5.55 13.85
CA ALA A 39 -12.84 6.33 14.52
C ALA A 39 -13.68 5.49 15.49
N LEU A 40 -14.05 4.26 15.09
CA LEU A 40 -14.72 3.30 15.98
C LEU A 40 -13.88 3.00 17.22
N MET A 41 -12.57 2.73 17.04
CA MET A 41 -11.67 2.45 18.15
C MET A 41 -11.57 3.62 19.13
N LYS A 42 -11.57 4.86 18.63
CA LYS A 42 -11.63 6.07 19.47
C LYS A 42 -12.94 6.13 20.28
N GLN A 43 -14.08 5.85 19.65
CA GLN A 43 -15.38 5.82 20.34
C GLN A 43 -15.45 4.72 21.41
N LEU A 44 -14.80 3.59 21.18
CA LEU A 44 -14.72 2.46 22.12
C LEU A 44 -13.58 2.61 23.15
N PHE A 45 -12.90 3.77 23.19
CA PHE A 45 -11.80 4.06 24.12
C PHE A 45 -10.64 3.08 24.05
N TYR A 46 -10.34 2.55 22.86
CA TYR A 46 -9.11 1.78 22.67
C TYR A 46 -7.87 2.66 22.88
N PRO A 47 -6.80 2.12 23.51
CA PRO A 47 -5.56 2.87 23.70
C PRO A 47 -4.97 3.33 22.36
N GLU A 48 -4.39 4.53 22.31
CA GLU A 48 -3.85 5.13 21.09
C GLU A 48 -2.76 4.26 20.44
N TRP A 49 -1.92 3.62 21.25
CA TRP A 49 -0.87 2.70 20.77
C TRP A 49 -1.43 1.47 20.04
N SER A 50 -2.69 1.11 20.26
CA SER A 50 -3.33 -0.04 19.61
C SER A 50 -3.84 0.25 18.20
N GLN A 51 -4.01 1.51 17.82
CA GLN A 51 -4.49 1.91 16.49
C GLN A 51 -3.58 1.42 15.36
N PRO A 52 -2.24 1.56 15.41
CA PRO A 52 -1.36 1.01 14.39
C PRO A 52 -1.42 -0.51 14.26
N VAL A 53 -1.86 -1.23 15.32
CA VAL A 53 -1.97 -2.70 15.29
C VAL A 53 -2.96 -3.17 14.22
N LEU A 54 -4.00 -2.40 13.91
CA LEU A 54 -4.87 -2.71 12.75
C LEU A 54 -4.05 -2.86 11.47
N GLN A 55 -3.23 -1.87 11.17
CA GLN A 55 -2.40 -1.89 9.97
C GLN A 55 -1.30 -2.95 10.05
N MET A 56 -0.76 -3.21 11.24
CA MET A 56 0.23 -4.29 11.45
C MET A 56 -0.37 -5.66 11.12
N LEU A 57 -1.62 -5.92 11.50
CA LEU A 57 -2.33 -7.16 11.17
C LEU A 57 -2.61 -7.25 9.66
N PHE A 58 -2.97 -6.14 9.03
CA PHE A 58 -3.18 -6.07 7.59
C PHE A 58 -1.90 -6.40 6.81
N VAL A 59 -0.78 -5.73 7.10
CA VAL A 59 0.50 -5.99 6.43
C VAL A 59 1.10 -7.34 6.84
N GLY A 60 0.81 -7.81 8.05
CA GLY A 60 1.16 -9.15 8.53
C GLY A 60 0.59 -10.25 7.66
N ALA A 61 -0.66 -10.10 7.18
CA ALA A 61 -1.25 -11.02 6.22
C ALA A 61 -0.46 -11.06 4.89
N TYR A 62 -0.02 -9.92 4.37
CA TYR A 62 0.83 -9.87 3.18
C TYR A 62 2.16 -10.59 3.37
N ILE A 63 2.80 -10.42 4.54
CA ILE A 63 4.08 -11.08 4.86
C ILE A 63 3.88 -12.59 4.95
N LEU A 64 2.86 -13.03 5.69
CA LEU A 64 2.58 -14.44 5.93
C LEU A 64 2.25 -15.20 4.64
N PHE A 65 1.46 -14.58 3.79
CA PHE A 65 0.99 -15.22 2.55
C PHE A 65 1.85 -14.93 1.33
N ALA A 66 2.86 -14.05 1.42
CA ALA A 66 3.72 -13.66 0.28
C ALA A 66 4.24 -14.83 -0.56
N PRO A 67 4.73 -15.96 0.03
CA PRO A 67 5.25 -17.08 -0.77
C PRO A 67 4.16 -17.87 -1.51
N PHE A 68 2.89 -17.71 -1.12
CA PHE A 68 1.78 -18.58 -1.55
C PHE A 68 0.80 -17.91 -2.49
N VAL A 69 0.55 -16.61 -2.31
CA VAL A 69 -0.54 -15.91 -3.02
C VAL A 69 -0.35 -15.82 -4.52
N GLY A 70 0.89 -15.79 -5.03
CA GLY A 70 1.18 -15.77 -6.45
C GLY A 70 0.74 -17.08 -7.13
N GLN A 71 1.13 -18.22 -6.57
CA GLN A 71 0.74 -19.53 -7.10
C GLN A 71 -0.75 -19.79 -6.89
N PHE A 72 -1.34 -19.33 -5.79
CA PHE A 72 -2.78 -19.37 -5.58
C PHE A 72 -3.53 -18.66 -6.71
N ALA A 73 -3.11 -17.43 -7.02
CA ALA A 73 -3.70 -16.65 -8.10
C ALA A 73 -3.55 -17.28 -9.48
N ASP A 74 -2.44 -18.02 -9.73
CA ASP A 74 -2.20 -18.71 -11.02
C ASP A 74 -2.94 -20.03 -11.12
N SER A 75 -3.27 -20.70 -10.01
CA SER A 75 -3.97 -21.98 -9.96
C SER A 75 -5.46 -21.88 -10.23
N PHE A 76 -6.04 -20.69 -10.06
CA PHE A 76 -7.46 -20.42 -10.26
C PHE A 76 -7.69 -19.29 -11.27
N ALA A 77 -8.90 -19.24 -11.83
CA ALA A 77 -9.32 -18.12 -12.66
C ALA A 77 -9.22 -16.80 -11.86
N LYS A 78 -8.39 -15.85 -12.31
CA LYS A 78 -8.04 -14.64 -11.54
C LYS A 78 -9.25 -13.80 -11.16
N GLY A 79 -10.26 -13.72 -12.04
CA GLY A 79 -11.52 -13.05 -11.70
C GLY A 79 -12.27 -13.69 -10.53
N ARG A 80 -12.20 -15.03 -10.37
CA ARG A 80 -12.78 -15.74 -9.20
C ARG A 80 -11.98 -15.49 -7.94
N VAL A 81 -10.64 -15.44 -8.03
CA VAL A 81 -9.78 -15.10 -6.90
C VAL A 81 -10.07 -13.69 -6.40
N MET A 82 -10.18 -12.72 -7.32
CA MET A 82 -10.55 -11.33 -6.98
C MET A 82 -11.92 -11.24 -6.32
N MET A 83 -12.91 -11.99 -6.84
CA MET A 83 -14.26 -12.04 -6.28
C MET A 83 -14.28 -12.63 -4.86
N ALA A 84 -13.62 -13.78 -4.67
CA ALA A 84 -13.52 -14.43 -3.35
C ALA A 84 -12.79 -13.56 -2.33
N ALA A 85 -11.72 -12.88 -2.76
CA ALA A 85 -10.95 -11.96 -1.93
C ALA A 85 -11.79 -10.74 -1.50
N ASN A 86 -12.56 -10.13 -2.41
CA ASN A 86 -13.48 -9.06 -2.07
C ASN A 86 -14.66 -9.55 -1.21
N GLY A 87 -15.12 -10.79 -1.40
CA GLY A 87 -16.09 -11.44 -0.52
C GLY A 87 -15.57 -11.60 0.91
N LEU A 88 -14.30 -12.00 1.08
CA LEU A 88 -13.67 -12.09 2.39
C LEU A 88 -13.52 -10.71 3.06
N LYS A 89 -13.19 -9.67 2.28
CA LYS A 89 -13.15 -8.28 2.77
C LYS A 89 -14.54 -7.80 3.20
N LEU A 90 -15.58 -8.12 2.43
CA LEU A 90 -16.98 -7.83 2.80
C LEU A 90 -17.35 -8.49 4.13
N VAL A 91 -16.99 -9.77 4.32
CA VAL A 91 -17.20 -10.47 5.60
C VAL A 91 -16.45 -9.76 6.73
N GLY A 92 -15.18 -9.39 6.53
CA GLY A 92 -14.40 -8.66 7.52
C GLY A 92 -15.03 -7.31 7.91
N ALA A 93 -15.45 -6.51 6.93
CA ALA A 93 -16.16 -5.25 7.17
C ALA A 93 -17.51 -5.47 7.87
N GLY A 94 -18.27 -6.48 7.45
CA GLY A 94 -19.52 -6.89 8.11
C GLY A 94 -19.31 -7.27 9.58
N CYS A 95 -18.27 -8.06 9.88
CA CYS A 95 -17.93 -8.39 11.26
C CYS A 95 -17.73 -7.15 12.13
N ILE A 96 -17.01 -6.13 11.63
CA ILE A 96 -16.80 -4.86 12.36
C ILE A 96 -18.15 -4.13 12.54
N CYS A 97 -18.99 -4.08 11.49
CA CYS A 97 -20.31 -3.46 11.56
C CYS A 97 -21.22 -4.10 12.62
N PHE A 98 -21.15 -5.41 12.80
CA PHE A 98 -21.94 -6.17 13.78
C PHE A 98 -21.30 -6.25 15.17
N GLY A 99 -20.27 -5.45 15.45
CA GLY A 99 -19.65 -5.34 16.77
C GLY A 99 -18.62 -6.43 17.10
N VAL A 100 -18.16 -7.19 16.12
CA VAL A 100 -17.01 -8.08 16.31
C VAL A 100 -15.76 -7.23 16.50
N ASN A 101 -14.82 -7.75 17.28
CA ASN A 101 -13.55 -7.06 17.57
C ASN A 101 -12.89 -6.54 16.27
N PRO A 102 -12.57 -5.22 16.20
CA PRO A 102 -12.03 -4.58 14.99
C PRO A 102 -10.78 -5.25 14.43
N PHE A 103 -9.91 -5.77 15.30
CA PHE A 103 -8.68 -6.46 14.90
C PHE A 103 -8.97 -7.74 14.10
N ILE A 104 -9.99 -8.51 14.51
CA ILE A 104 -10.38 -9.74 13.80
C ILE A 104 -10.95 -9.39 12.42
N GLY A 105 -11.92 -8.47 12.37
CA GLY A 105 -12.54 -8.07 11.11
C GLY A 105 -11.52 -7.47 10.13
N TYR A 106 -10.62 -6.61 10.62
CA TYR A 106 -9.61 -5.98 9.78
C TYR A 106 -8.51 -6.95 9.33
N THR A 107 -8.20 -7.99 10.12
CA THR A 107 -7.32 -9.09 9.70
C THR A 107 -7.91 -9.86 8.53
N LEU A 108 -9.22 -10.14 8.53
CA LEU A 108 -9.90 -10.79 7.40
C LEU A 108 -9.80 -9.95 6.12
N VAL A 109 -9.93 -8.63 6.26
CA VAL A 109 -9.73 -7.69 5.14
C VAL A 109 -8.29 -7.76 4.63
N GLY A 110 -7.29 -7.80 5.51
CA GLY A 110 -5.87 -7.95 5.14
C GLY A 110 -5.58 -9.25 4.40
N ILE A 111 -6.16 -10.37 4.84
CA ILE A 111 -6.04 -11.67 4.15
C ILE A 111 -6.65 -11.59 2.74
N GLY A 112 -7.84 -11.00 2.62
CA GLY A 112 -8.47 -10.75 1.32
C GLY A 112 -7.59 -9.88 0.42
N ALA A 113 -7.03 -8.80 0.95
CA ALA A 113 -6.17 -7.89 0.20
C ALA A 113 -4.88 -8.58 -0.29
N ALA A 114 -4.25 -9.40 0.55
CA ALA A 114 -3.06 -10.17 0.18
C ALA A 114 -3.34 -11.16 -0.95
N ALA A 115 -4.47 -11.87 -0.92
CA ALA A 115 -4.89 -12.78 -1.98
C ALA A 115 -5.27 -12.05 -3.29
N TYR A 116 -5.87 -10.86 -3.17
CA TYR A 116 -6.31 -10.04 -4.31
C TYR A 116 -5.14 -9.50 -5.14
N SER A 117 -4.07 -9.08 -4.48
CA SER A 117 -2.96 -8.33 -5.08
C SER A 117 -2.32 -9.03 -6.29
N PRO A 118 -1.89 -10.29 -6.26
CA PRO A 118 -1.29 -10.94 -7.43
C PRO A 118 -2.30 -11.19 -8.55
N ALA A 119 -3.57 -11.44 -8.22
CA ALA A 119 -4.61 -11.70 -9.21
C ALA A 119 -4.92 -10.44 -10.05
N LYS A 120 -4.95 -9.24 -9.42
CA LYS A 120 -5.23 -7.98 -10.11
C LYS A 120 -4.17 -7.61 -11.17
N TYR A 121 -2.89 -7.87 -10.89
CA TYR A 121 -1.84 -7.61 -11.87
C TYR A 121 -1.76 -8.71 -12.93
N GLY A 122 -1.93 -9.97 -12.50
CA GLY A 122 -1.90 -11.10 -13.41
C GLY A 122 -3.00 -11.08 -14.48
N ILE A 123 -4.22 -10.63 -14.12
CA ILE A 123 -5.35 -10.58 -15.08
C ILE A 123 -5.13 -9.55 -16.19
N LEU A 124 -4.36 -8.49 -15.94
CA LEU A 124 -4.04 -7.49 -16.97
C LEU A 124 -3.26 -8.13 -18.13
N GLY A 125 -2.30 -9.00 -17.82
CA GLY A 125 -1.54 -9.75 -18.82
C GLY A 125 -2.36 -10.78 -19.59
N GLU A 126 -3.52 -11.22 -19.06
CA GLU A 126 -4.45 -12.10 -19.75
C GLU A 126 -5.44 -11.34 -20.65
N LEU A 127 -5.73 -10.08 -20.32
CA LEU A 127 -6.67 -9.24 -21.07
C LEU A 127 -6.01 -8.43 -22.18
N THR A 128 -4.70 -8.16 -22.09
CA THR A 128 -3.99 -7.32 -23.04
C THR A 128 -2.49 -7.64 -23.09
N THR A 129 -1.81 -7.22 -24.15
CA THR A 129 -0.39 -7.52 -24.40
C THR A 129 0.36 -6.29 -24.91
N GLY A 130 1.70 -6.33 -24.89
CA GLY A 130 2.56 -5.30 -25.46
C GLY A 130 2.36 -3.92 -24.83
N ASP A 131 2.37 -2.88 -25.67
CA ASP A 131 2.24 -1.49 -25.21
C ASP A 131 0.92 -1.19 -24.48
N LYS A 132 -0.14 -1.93 -24.82
CA LYS A 132 -1.43 -1.82 -24.13
C LYS A 132 -1.35 -2.33 -22.70
N LEU A 133 -0.52 -3.35 -22.41
CA LEU A 133 -0.31 -3.84 -21.05
C LEU A 133 0.37 -2.77 -20.18
N VAL A 134 1.34 -2.04 -20.71
CA VAL A 134 1.98 -0.93 -19.99
C VAL A 134 0.96 0.16 -19.64
N LYS A 135 0.10 0.53 -20.60
CA LYS A 135 -0.97 1.51 -20.36
C LYS A 135 -2.02 0.99 -19.37
N ALA A 136 -2.36 -0.30 -19.43
CA ALA A 136 -3.30 -0.93 -18.49
C ALA A 136 -2.76 -0.92 -17.05
N ASN A 137 -1.46 -1.22 -16.86
CA ASN A 137 -0.81 -1.10 -15.54
C ASN A 137 -0.81 0.35 -15.04
N GLY A 138 -0.52 1.31 -15.91
CA GLY A 138 -0.59 2.75 -15.57
C GLY A 138 -2.00 3.17 -15.13
N LEU A 139 -3.04 2.70 -15.83
CA LEU A 139 -4.44 2.98 -15.48
C LEU A 139 -4.80 2.31 -14.13
N MET A 140 -4.34 1.07 -13.91
CA MET A 140 -4.53 0.34 -12.66
C MET A 140 -3.89 1.09 -11.47
N GLU A 141 -2.65 1.55 -11.61
CA GLU A 141 -1.94 2.29 -10.55
C GLU A 141 -2.59 3.65 -10.28
N SER A 142 -2.95 4.40 -11.34
CA SER A 142 -3.66 5.67 -11.19
C SER A 142 -5.00 5.50 -10.48
N SER A 143 -5.74 4.45 -10.83
CA SER A 143 -7.00 4.07 -10.16
C SER A 143 -6.77 3.72 -8.69
N THR A 144 -5.69 2.98 -8.38
CA THR A 144 -5.32 2.61 -7.01
C THR A 144 -4.99 3.85 -6.18
N ILE A 145 -4.18 4.77 -6.70
CA ILE A 145 -3.82 6.01 -6.01
C ILE A 145 -5.07 6.86 -5.74
N ALA A 146 -5.93 7.03 -6.74
CA ALA A 146 -7.19 7.75 -6.59
C ALA A 146 -8.10 7.09 -5.53
N ALA A 147 -8.19 5.75 -5.52
CA ALA A 147 -8.97 5.00 -4.55
C ALA A 147 -8.41 5.16 -3.11
N ILE A 148 -7.10 5.15 -2.93
CA ILE A 148 -6.44 5.37 -1.63
C ILE A 148 -6.81 6.76 -1.09
N LEU A 149 -6.68 7.80 -1.91
CA LEU A 149 -6.95 9.17 -1.50
C LEU A 149 -8.43 9.38 -1.20
N LEU A 150 -9.28 9.07 -2.15
CA LEU A 150 -10.72 9.28 -2.02
C LEU A 150 -11.33 8.39 -0.93
N GLY A 151 -10.87 7.14 -0.82
CA GLY A 151 -11.30 6.22 0.23
C GLY A 151 -10.92 6.72 1.62
N SER A 152 -9.67 7.14 1.82
CA SER A 152 -9.23 7.70 3.11
C SER A 152 -10.05 8.93 3.50
N MET A 153 -10.24 9.86 2.57
CA MET A 153 -11.02 11.09 2.82
C MET A 153 -12.49 10.74 3.12
N ALA A 154 -13.11 9.89 2.30
CA ALA A 154 -14.50 9.48 2.51
C ALA A 154 -14.68 8.76 3.85
N GLY A 155 -13.76 7.86 4.22
CA GLY A 155 -13.78 7.17 5.51
C GLY A 155 -13.71 8.14 6.69
N GLY A 156 -12.82 9.15 6.62
CA GLY A 156 -12.72 10.18 7.65
C GLY A 156 -13.95 11.06 7.75
N ILE A 157 -14.45 11.57 6.61
CA ILE A 157 -15.63 12.46 6.56
C ILE A 157 -16.88 11.72 7.06
N LEU A 158 -17.13 10.52 6.57
CA LEU A 158 -18.28 9.72 6.98
C LEU A 158 -18.21 9.35 8.47
N ALA A 159 -17.00 9.08 8.98
CA ALA A 159 -16.80 8.78 10.40
C ALA A 159 -17.03 10.00 11.31
N ASP A 160 -16.72 11.22 10.84
CA ASP A 160 -17.06 12.45 11.55
C ASP A 160 -18.58 12.67 11.65
N TRP A 161 -19.30 12.23 10.63
CA TRP A 161 -20.76 12.30 10.64
C TRP A 161 -21.37 11.18 11.49
N HIS A 162 -21.08 9.91 11.18
CA HIS A 162 -21.59 8.75 11.93
C HIS A 162 -20.76 7.50 11.65
N VAL A 163 -20.07 6.98 12.67
CA VAL A 163 -19.11 5.87 12.51
C VAL A 163 -19.76 4.59 11.96
N VAL A 164 -20.95 4.21 12.48
CA VAL A 164 -21.65 3.00 12.01
C VAL A 164 -22.08 3.16 10.54
N ALA A 165 -22.51 4.36 10.14
CA ALA A 165 -22.84 4.64 8.75
C ALA A 165 -21.59 4.54 7.86
N ALA A 166 -20.44 5.05 8.29
CA ALA A 166 -19.18 4.92 7.58
C ALA A 166 -18.79 3.45 7.35
N LEU A 167 -18.87 2.63 8.40
CA LEU A 167 -18.61 1.18 8.31
C LEU A 167 -19.60 0.48 7.36
N SER A 168 -20.88 0.83 7.43
CA SER A 168 -21.92 0.27 6.54
C SER A 168 -21.66 0.64 5.07
N VAL A 169 -21.24 1.87 4.79
CA VAL A 169 -20.86 2.31 3.44
C VAL A 169 -19.64 1.50 2.95
N CYS A 170 -18.65 1.23 3.80
CA CYS A 170 -17.53 0.38 3.43
C CYS A 170 -17.98 -1.04 3.04
N ALA A 171 -18.92 -1.64 3.79
CA ALA A 171 -19.48 -2.95 3.45
C ALA A 171 -20.22 -2.91 2.09
N VAL A 172 -21.01 -1.86 1.82
CA VAL A 172 -21.68 -1.65 0.53
C VAL A 172 -20.67 -1.50 -0.61
N VAL A 173 -19.58 -0.79 -0.38
CA VAL A 173 -18.49 -0.63 -1.38
C VAL A 173 -17.84 -1.98 -1.70
N TYR A 174 -17.56 -2.83 -0.70
CA TYR A 174 -17.05 -4.17 -0.97
C TYR A 174 -18.07 -5.06 -1.68
N ALA A 175 -19.36 -4.96 -1.33
CA ALA A 175 -20.41 -5.63 -2.08
C ALA A 175 -20.44 -5.18 -3.54
N GLY A 176 -20.30 -3.88 -3.79
CA GLY A 176 -20.13 -3.31 -5.13
C GLY A 176 -18.88 -3.86 -5.87
N ALA A 177 -17.76 -4.02 -5.16
CA ALA A 177 -16.56 -4.64 -5.72
C ALA A 177 -16.79 -6.11 -6.11
N VAL A 178 -17.50 -6.89 -5.28
CA VAL A 178 -17.89 -8.28 -5.60
C VAL A 178 -18.80 -8.30 -6.84
N VAL A 179 -19.78 -7.42 -6.91
CA VAL A 179 -20.67 -7.30 -8.08
C VAL A 179 -19.88 -6.92 -9.34
N ALA A 180 -18.97 -5.96 -9.24
CA ALA A 180 -18.11 -5.58 -10.37
C ALA A 180 -17.25 -6.75 -10.88
N ASN A 181 -16.81 -7.65 -9.98
CA ASN A 181 -16.08 -8.86 -10.38
C ASN A 181 -16.92 -9.84 -11.21
N LEU A 182 -18.25 -9.81 -11.15
CA LEU A 182 -19.13 -10.67 -11.97
C LEU A 182 -19.05 -10.32 -13.46
N TRP A 183 -18.69 -9.07 -13.79
CA TRP A 183 -18.53 -8.61 -15.18
C TRP A 183 -17.12 -8.86 -15.74
N ILE A 184 -16.19 -9.36 -14.91
CA ILE A 184 -14.88 -9.77 -15.39
C ILE A 184 -15.03 -11.02 -16.27
N PRO A 185 -14.41 -11.07 -17.47
CA PRO A 185 -14.47 -12.22 -18.35
C PRO A 185 -13.98 -13.48 -17.64
N LYS A 186 -14.64 -14.59 -17.91
CA LYS A 186 -14.26 -15.91 -17.39
C LYS A 186 -13.04 -16.42 -18.15
N LEU A 187 -11.86 -16.04 -17.69
CA LEU A 187 -10.58 -16.52 -18.23
C LEU A 187 -10.20 -17.85 -17.54
N PRO A 188 -9.55 -18.79 -18.25
CA PRO A 188 -9.04 -20.01 -17.64
C PRO A 188 -7.94 -19.69 -16.62
N ALA A 189 -7.66 -20.62 -15.72
CA ALA A 189 -6.50 -20.50 -14.83
C ALA A 189 -5.21 -20.53 -15.64
N ALA A 190 -4.22 -19.73 -15.26
CA ALA A 190 -2.93 -19.69 -15.96
C ALA A 190 -2.17 -21.04 -15.85
N ARG A 191 -2.34 -21.73 -14.73
CA ARG A 191 -1.70 -23.05 -14.44
C ARG A 191 -2.69 -23.99 -13.76
N PRO A 192 -3.69 -24.53 -14.49
CA PRO A 192 -4.69 -25.42 -13.92
C PRO A 192 -4.05 -26.74 -13.47
N GLY A 193 -4.46 -27.25 -12.30
CA GLY A 193 -4.03 -28.56 -11.80
C GLY A 193 -2.60 -28.60 -11.21
N GLN A 194 -1.96 -27.46 -11.03
CA GLN A 194 -0.65 -27.42 -10.38
C GLN A 194 -0.76 -27.92 -8.94
N SER A 195 0.03 -28.97 -8.60
CA SER A 195 0.03 -29.52 -7.25
C SER A 195 0.55 -28.49 -6.23
N TRP A 196 -0.22 -28.28 -5.16
CA TRP A 196 0.14 -27.39 -4.04
C TRP A 196 1.27 -28.03 -3.24
N ARG A 197 2.49 -27.85 -3.69
CA ARG A 197 3.68 -28.30 -2.96
C ARG A 197 4.32 -27.11 -2.27
N PHE A 198 4.13 -26.98 -0.97
CA PHE A 198 4.65 -25.87 -0.17
C PHE A 198 6.17 -25.70 -0.28
N ARG A 199 6.94 -26.79 -0.26
CA ARG A 199 8.40 -26.75 -0.32
C ARG A 199 8.98 -26.09 -1.58
N PRO A 200 8.59 -26.46 -2.82
CA PRO A 200 9.14 -25.78 -4.00
C PRO A 200 8.73 -24.33 -4.11
N MET A 201 7.54 -23.96 -3.64
CA MET A 201 7.05 -22.58 -3.68
C MET A 201 7.87 -21.65 -2.78
N THR A 202 8.01 -22.04 -1.53
CA THR A 202 8.81 -21.29 -0.55
C THR A 202 10.27 -21.23 -0.96
N HIS A 203 10.85 -22.34 -1.44
CA HIS A 203 12.23 -22.36 -1.92
C HIS A 203 12.46 -21.41 -3.09
N SER A 204 11.61 -21.42 -4.11
CA SER A 204 11.71 -20.50 -5.24
C SER A 204 11.62 -19.03 -4.82
N PHE A 205 10.68 -18.72 -3.95
CA PHE A 205 10.49 -17.35 -3.43
C PHE A 205 11.69 -16.87 -2.62
N PHE A 206 12.19 -17.68 -1.66
CA PHE A 206 13.36 -17.31 -0.86
C PHE A 206 14.65 -17.30 -1.68
N SER A 207 14.75 -18.12 -2.73
CA SER A 207 15.86 -18.03 -3.70
C SER A 207 15.85 -16.69 -4.43
N ALA A 208 14.68 -16.20 -4.84
CA ALA A 208 14.54 -14.86 -5.43
C ALA A 208 14.93 -13.75 -4.44
N CYS A 209 14.49 -13.87 -3.18
CA CYS A 209 14.90 -12.94 -2.11
C CYS A 209 16.41 -12.88 -1.96
N THR A 210 17.08 -14.04 -1.86
CA THR A 210 18.54 -14.10 -1.69
C THR A 210 19.30 -13.58 -2.92
N THR A 211 18.80 -13.85 -4.11
CA THR A 211 19.39 -13.37 -5.37
C THR A 211 19.36 -11.85 -5.45
N LEU A 212 18.20 -11.24 -5.20
CA LEU A 212 18.07 -9.77 -5.21
C LEU A 212 18.85 -9.12 -4.06
N TRP A 213 18.92 -9.77 -2.89
CA TRP A 213 19.68 -9.25 -1.76
C TRP A 213 21.19 -9.28 -1.97
N ARG A 214 21.70 -10.26 -2.70
CA ARG A 214 23.14 -10.38 -3.03
C ARG A 214 23.61 -9.35 -4.04
N ASN A 215 22.76 -8.92 -4.95
CA ASN A 215 23.10 -7.87 -5.90
C ASN A 215 23.02 -6.49 -5.22
N GLY A 216 24.09 -5.70 -5.32
CA GLY A 216 24.22 -4.42 -4.63
C GLY A 216 23.19 -3.37 -5.05
N GLU A 217 22.86 -3.29 -6.35
CA GLU A 217 21.90 -2.32 -6.88
C GLU A 217 20.47 -2.65 -6.47
N THR A 218 20.07 -3.93 -6.59
CA THR A 218 18.72 -4.33 -6.19
C THR A 218 18.53 -4.27 -4.67
N ARG A 219 19.54 -4.63 -3.88
CA ARG A 219 19.51 -4.48 -2.43
C ARG A 219 19.39 -3.01 -2.01
N PHE A 220 20.14 -2.11 -2.65
CA PHE A 220 20.05 -0.67 -2.42
C PHE A 220 18.63 -0.16 -2.66
N SER A 221 18.04 -0.55 -3.79
CA SER A 221 16.67 -0.17 -4.15
C SER A 221 15.64 -0.79 -3.22
N LEU A 222 15.75 -2.09 -2.88
CA LEU A 222 14.87 -2.78 -1.93
C LEU A 222 14.85 -2.09 -0.56
N VAL A 223 16.01 -1.74 -0.01
CA VAL A 223 16.08 -1.04 1.28
C VAL A 223 15.48 0.36 1.18
N GLY A 224 15.79 1.10 0.12
CA GLY A 224 15.24 2.45 -0.08
C GLY A 224 13.72 2.46 -0.22
N THR A 225 13.15 1.58 -1.05
CA THR A 225 11.69 1.48 -1.22
C THR A 225 11.00 1.01 0.06
N SER A 226 11.60 0.04 0.77
CA SER A 226 11.07 -0.45 2.05
C SER A 226 11.04 0.64 3.12
N LEU A 227 12.12 1.41 3.27
CA LEU A 227 12.16 2.56 4.20
C LEU A 227 11.09 3.60 3.85
N PHE A 228 10.92 3.91 2.56
CA PHE A 228 9.92 4.89 2.12
C PHE A 228 8.50 4.48 2.45
N TRP A 229 8.10 3.24 2.14
CA TRP A 229 6.76 2.75 2.43
C TRP A 229 6.50 2.60 3.92
N GLY A 230 7.50 2.13 4.69
CA GLY A 230 7.43 2.12 6.14
C GLY A 230 7.24 3.52 6.73
N ALA A 231 7.96 4.52 6.19
CA ALA A 231 7.80 5.91 6.60
C ALA A 231 6.41 6.47 6.25
N GLY A 232 5.92 6.18 5.06
CA GLY A 232 4.61 6.66 4.60
C GLY A 232 3.45 6.17 5.48
N VAL A 233 3.46 4.89 5.87
CA VAL A 233 2.42 4.35 6.75
C VAL A 233 2.56 4.89 8.18
N THR A 234 3.78 5.06 8.69
CA THR A 234 4.02 5.63 10.02
C THR A 234 3.56 7.08 10.08
N LEU A 235 3.85 7.88 9.06
CA LEU A 235 3.36 9.26 8.95
C LEU A 235 1.84 9.32 9.00
N ARG A 236 1.13 8.40 8.36
CA ARG A 236 -0.34 8.33 8.40
C ARG A 236 -0.86 8.22 9.83
N PHE A 237 -0.29 7.34 10.65
CA PHE A 237 -0.68 7.20 12.07
C PHE A 237 -0.21 8.37 12.92
N LEU A 238 0.97 8.92 12.62
CA LEU A 238 1.44 10.15 13.28
C LEU A 238 0.45 11.30 13.07
N LEU A 239 -0.08 11.49 11.86
CA LEU A 239 -1.09 12.53 11.57
C LEU A 239 -2.35 12.36 12.40
N VAL A 240 -2.82 11.10 12.61
CA VAL A 240 -4.03 10.81 13.40
C VAL A 240 -3.90 11.27 14.87
N LEU A 241 -2.70 11.15 15.46
CA LEU A 241 -2.42 11.61 16.82
C LEU A 241 -1.99 13.08 16.87
N TRP A 242 -1.25 13.56 15.86
CA TRP A 242 -0.69 14.90 15.83
C TRP A 242 -1.76 15.97 15.65
N VAL A 243 -2.75 15.76 14.80
CA VAL A 243 -3.81 16.72 14.49
C VAL A 243 -4.55 17.20 15.74
N PRO A 244 -5.10 16.33 16.61
CA PRO A 244 -5.77 16.79 17.82
C PRO A 244 -4.80 17.45 18.83
N VAL A 245 -3.57 16.98 18.95
CA VAL A 245 -2.59 17.49 19.91
C VAL A 245 -2.01 18.84 19.49
N ALA A 246 -1.61 18.97 18.21
CA ALA A 246 -0.92 20.17 17.73
C ALA A 246 -1.86 21.28 17.24
N LEU A 247 -3.00 20.91 16.66
CA LEU A 247 -3.97 21.85 16.07
C LEU A 247 -5.25 22.00 16.88
N GLY A 248 -5.49 21.14 17.89
CA GLY A 248 -6.75 21.12 18.64
C GLY A 248 -7.97 20.70 17.81
N ILE A 249 -7.77 20.06 16.65
CA ILE A 249 -8.84 19.67 15.73
C ILE A 249 -9.17 18.20 15.97
N THR A 250 -10.42 17.90 16.34
CA THR A 250 -10.89 16.53 16.65
C THR A 250 -11.49 15.78 15.46
N SER A 251 -11.48 16.37 14.25
CA SER A 251 -11.99 15.77 13.03
C SER A 251 -11.16 14.55 12.59
N ASN A 252 -11.84 13.44 12.25
CA ASN A 252 -11.22 12.26 11.65
C ASN A 252 -10.85 12.47 10.17
N ALA A 253 -11.48 13.45 9.51
CA ALA A 253 -11.18 13.82 8.13
C ALA A 253 -9.87 14.63 8.01
N MET A 254 -9.51 15.45 8.99
CA MET A 254 -8.34 16.34 8.90
C MET A 254 -7.01 15.58 8.68
N PRO A 255 -6.69 14.49 9.38
CA PRO A 255 -5.50 13.70 9.08
C PRO A 255 -5.47 13.16 7.65
N THR A 256 -6.64 12.85 7.07
CA THR A 256 -6.75 12.34 5.70
C THR A 256 -6.50 13.44 4.67
N TYR A 257 -6.97 14.66 4.90
CA TYR A 257 -6.67 15.82 4.05
C TYR A 257 -5.18 16.14 4.05
N LEU A 258 -4.55 16.13 5.21
CA LEU A 258 -3.11 16.32 5.36
C LEU A 258 -2.33 15.22 4.62
N ASN A 259 -2.73 13.96 4.76
CA ASN A 259 -2.12 12.85 4.04
C ASN A 259 -2.31 12.97 2.51
N ALA A 260 -3.43 13.54 2.04
CA ALA A 260 -3.67 13.78 0.63
C ALA A 260 -2.65 14.78 0.03
N MET A 261 -2.18 15.76 0.79
CA MET A 261 -1.14 16.69 0.33
C MET A 261 0.17 15.99 0.00
N VAL A 262 0.53 14.94 0.75
CA VAL A 262 1.71 14.13 0.44
C VAL A 262 1.56 13.47 -0.93
N ALA A 263 0.39 12.92 -1.23
CA ALA A 263 0.14 12.29 -2.52
C ALA A 263 0.10 13.29 -3.69
N VAL A 264 -0.46 14.48 -3.47
CA VAL A 264 -0.45 15.58 -4.46
C VAL A 264 0.98 16.01 -4.77
N GLY A 265 1.82 16.19 -3.74
CA GLY A 265 3.23 16.53 -3.89
C GLY A 265 4.00 15.44 -4.66
N ALA A 266 3.81 14.17 -4.30
CA ALA A 266 4.45 13.05 -4.97
C ALA A 266 4.06 12.93 -6.45
N GLY A 267 2.77 13.12 -6.77
CA GLY A 267 2.27 13.10 -8.14
C GLY A 267 2.80 14.24 -9.00
N ALA A 268 2.97 15.44 -8.44
CA ALA A 268 3.58 16.57 -9.12
C ALA A 268 5.06 16.31 -9.43
N ALA A 269 5.81 15.78 -8.47
CA ALA A 269 7.23 15.49 -8.62
C ALA A 269 7.50 14.33 -9.58
N ALA A 270 6.65 13.32 -9.62
CA ALA A 270 6.82 12.15 -10.49
C ALA A 270 6.93 12.50 -11.99
N LYS A 271 6.35 13.62 -12.40
CA LYS A 271 6.43 14.11 -13.80
C LYS A 271 7.82 14.65 -14.17
N LEU A 272 8.65 14.99 -13.19
CA LEU A 272 9.97 15.61 -13.35
C LEU A 272 11.12 14.60 -13.21
N VAL A 273 10.82 13.35 -12.90
CA VAL A 273 11.81 12.30 -12.59
C VAL A 273 12.07 11.42 -13.80
N THR A 274 13.36 11.13 -14.05
CA THR A 274 13.83 10.17 -15.07
C THR A 274 14.73 9.11 -14.44
N LEU A 275 14.99 8.00 -15.16
CA LEU A 275 15.92 6.94 -14.70
C LEU A 275 17.34 7.46 -14.42
N GLU A 276 17.78 8.50 -15.10
CA GLU A 276 19.09 9.12 -14.89
C GLU A 276 19.23 9.78 -13.50
N THR A 277 18.11 10.00 -12.80
CA THR A 277 18.10 10.68 -11.51
C THR A 277 18.33 9.75 -10.31
N VAL A 278 18.53 8.42 -10.50
CA VAL A 278 18.76 7.45 -9.40
C VAL A 278 19.92 7.88 -8.51
N SER A 279 21.03 8.35 -9.07
CA SER A 279 22.18 8.83 -8.29
C SER A 279 21.89 10.10 -7.47
N ARG A 280 20.86 10.86 -7.84
CA ARG A 280 20.48 12.14 -7.24
C ARG A 280 19.26 12.06 -6.32
N CYS A 281 18.63 10.89 -6.16
CA CYS A 281 17.41 10.74 -5.36
C CYS A 281 17.69 10.74 -3.83
N MET A 282 18.91 10.41 -3.38
CA MET A 282 19.23 10.29 -1.96
C MET A 282 19.08 11.59 -1.15
N PRO A 283 19.52 12.76 -1.64
CA PRO A 283 19.24 14.02 -0.94
C PRO A 283 17.75 14.26 -0.69
N ALA A 284 16.89 13.93 -1.67
CA ALA A 284 15.45 14.04 -1.50
C ALA A 284 14.95 13.13 -0.36
N GLY A 285 15.49 11.90 -0.25
CA GLY A 285 15.17 11.00 0.85
C GLY A 285 15.56 11.57 2.23
N ILE A 286 16.72 12.22 2.35
CA ILE A 286 17.13 12.90 3.60
C ILE A 286 16.18 14.07 3.89
N LEU A 287 15.81 14.86 2.88
CA LEU A 287 14.90 15.99 3.02
C LEU A 287 13.49 15.56 3.45
N ILE A 288 13.05 14.32 3.16
CA ILE A 288 11.82 13.76 3.73
C ILE A 288 11.91 13.76 5.26
N GLY A 289 12.97 13.19 5.83
CA GLY A 289 13.14 13.14 7.29
C GLY A 289 13.21 14.52 7.92
N VAL A 290 13.94 15.45 7.29
CA VAL A 290 14.02 16.85 7.73
C VAL A 290 12.64 17.52 7.67
N ALA A 291 11.87 17.32 6.61
CA ALA A 291 10.52 17.86 6.48
C ALA A 291 9.57 17.32 7.57
N VAL A 292 9.71 16.03 7.94
CA VAL A 292 8.94 15.44 9.05
C VAL A 292 9.28 16.12 10.39
N ILE A 293 10.56 16.43 10.66
CA ILE A 293 10.96 17.12 11.87
C ILE A 293 10.31 18.51 11.93
N PHE A 294 10.43 19.30 10.86
CA PHE A 294 9.81 20.62 10.78
C PHE A 294 8.28 20.55 10.85
N PHE A 295 7.67 19.53 10.26
CA PHE A 295 6.24 19.29 10.34
C PHE A 295 5.80 19.01 11.80
N ALA A 296 6.52 18.15 12.52
CA ALA A 296 6.13 17.72 13.87
C ALA A 296 6.04 18.88 14.88
N ILE A 297 6.81 19.93 14.69
CA ILE A 297 6.83 21.11 15.57
C ILE A 297 5.83 22.21 15.18
N GLN A 298 5.08 22.04 14.07
CA GLN A 298 4.10 23.05 13.64
C GLN A 298 2.90 23.09 14.60
N GLN A 299 2.31 24.29 14.71
CA GLN A 299 1.08 24.54 15.46
C GLN A 299 0.02 25.25 14.61
N ALA A 300 0.29 25.42 13.32
CA ALA A 300 -0.60 26.07 12.37
C ALA A 300 -0.87 25.18 11.16
N LEU A 301 -2.10 25.21 10.68
CA LEU A 301 -2.59 24.33 9.62
C LEU A 301 -1.92 24.61 8.26
N LEU A 302 -1.78 25.88 7.87
CA LEU A 302 -1.24 26.25 6.57
C LEU A 302 0.23 25.82 6.37
N PRO A 303 1.15 26.08 7.31
CA PRO A 303 2.51 25.55 7.23
C PRO A 303 2.56 24.02 7.23
N ALA A 304 1.66 23.34 7.97
CA ALA A 304 1.58 21.89 7.98
C ALA A 304 1.20 21.34 6.58
N PHE A 305 0.22 21.91 5.91
CA PHE A 305 -0.14 21.56 4.53
C PHE A 305 1.04 21.77 3.56
N ALA A 306 1.73 22.89 3.65
CA ALA A 306 2.87 23.21 2.78
C ALA A 306 4.03 22.22 2.98
N LEU A 307 4.35 21.88 4.24
CA LEU A 307 5.41 20.90 4.56
C LEU A 307 5.07 19.50 4.08
N LEU A 308 3.80 19.08 4.19
CA LEU A 308 3.38 17.76 3.69
C LEU A 308 3.36 17.69 2.15
N LEU A 309 3.01 18.77 1.49
CA LEU A 309 3.15 18.88 0.03
C LEU A 309 4.62 18.75 -0.40
N LEU A 310 5.54 19.44 0.27
CA LEU A 310 6.98 19.35 0.03
C LEU A 310 7.51 17.95 0.33
N LEU A 311 7.08 17.36 1.46
CA LEU A 311 7.42 15.98 1.83
C LEU A 311 7.01 15.01 0.73
N GLY A 312 5.80 15.17 0.19
CA GLY A 312 5.31 14.39 -0.94
C GLY A 312 6.18 14.58 -2.19
N ALA A 313 6.54 15.82 -2.52
CA ALA A 313 7.41 16.10 -3.66
C ALA A 313 8.78 15.41 -3.51
N PHE A 314 9.44 15.53 -2.34
CA PHE A 314 10.68 14.80 -2.06
C PHE A 314 10.45 13.28 -2.13
N GLY A 315 9.30 12.79 -1.66
CA GLY A 315 8.90 11.39 -1.77
C GLY A 315 8.86 10.89 -3.21
N GLY A 316 8.24 11.64 -4.12
CA GLY A 316 8.21 11.33 -5.55
C GLY A 316 9.61 11.28 -6.16
N PHE A 317 10.47 12.28 -5.87
CA PHE A 317 11.86 12.31 -6.33
C PHE A 317 12.69 11.14 -5.78
N PHE A 318 12.37 10.63 -4.60
CA PHE A 318 13.08 9.53 -3.97
C PHE A 318 12.61 8.17 -4.48
N ILE A 319 11.30 7.89 -4.47
CA ILE A 319 10.77 6.54 -4.68
C ILE A 319 10.73 6.12 -6.16
N VAL A 320 10.43 7.05 -7.07
CA VAL A 320 10.23 6.71 -8.50
C VAL A 320 11.49 6.12 -9.13
N PRO A 321 12.68 6.73 -8.99
CA PRO A 321 13.92 6.15 -9.57
C PRO A 321 14.31 4.83 -8.93
N LEU A 322 14.09 4.64 -7.61
CA LEU A 322 14.38 3.39 -6.92
C LEU A 322 13.49 2.24 -7.41
N ASN A 323 12.19 2.49 -7.57
CA ASN A 323 11.26 1.51 -8.13
C ASN A 323 11.67 1.12 -9.56
N ALA A 324 12.01 2.10 -10.39
CA ALA A 324 12.43 1.85 -11.76
C ALA A 324 13.72 1.01 -11.83
N LEU A 325 14.71 1.31 -10.99
CA LEU A 325 15.96 0.54 -10.89
C LEU A 325 15.68 -0.90 -10.47
N LEU A 326 14.85 -1.11 -9.44
CA LEU A 326 14.54 -2.44 -8.95
C LEU A 326 13.80 -3.28 -9.99
N GLN A 327 12.83 -2.69 -10.69
CA GLN A 327 12.07 -3.37 -11.72
C GLN A 327 12.95 -3.74 -12.91
N GLU A 328 13.80 -2.82 -13.38
CA GLU A 328 14.73 -3.07 -14.49
C GLU A 328 15.73 -4.18 -14.17
N ARG A 329 16.44 -4.08 -13.04
CA ARG A 329 17.42 -5.08 -12.62
C ARG A 329 16.77 -6.40 -12.20
N GLY A 330 15.64 -6.34 -11.50
CA GLY A 330 14.91 -7.52 -11.04
C GLY A 330 14.34 -8.34 -12.18
N LYS A 331 13.86 -7.69 -13.25
CA LYS A 331 13.36 -8.35 -14.46
C LYS A 331 14.42 -9.28 -15.09
N HIS A 332 15.66 -8.81 -15.14
CA HIS A 332 16.77 -9.56 -15.75
C HIS A 332 17.38 -10.63 -14.84
N THR A 333 17.11 -10.60 -13.53
CA THR A 333 17.72 -11.56 -12.56
C THR A 333 16.75 -12.66 -12.13
N VAL A 334 15.59 -12.29 -11.61
CA VAL A 334 14.62 -13.25 -11.03
C VAL A 334 13.27 -13.23 -11.76
N GLY A 335 13.12 -12.37 -12.76
CA GLY A 335 11.85 -12.11 -13.45
C GLY A 335 11.01 -11.03 -12.74
N ALA A 336 10.21 -10.30 -13.54
CA ALA A 336 9.46 -9.12 -13.06
C ALA A 336 8.51 -9.45 -11.90
N GLY A 337 7.77 -10.58 -11.99
CA GLY A 337 6.81 -10.97 -10.96
C GLY A 337 7.47 -11.28 -9.61
N ASN A 338 8.58 -12.03 -9.63
CA ASN A 338 9.34 -12.33 -8.41
C ASN A 338 9.99 -11.08 -7.81
N ALA A 339 10.51 -10.17 -8.65
CA ALA A 339 11.08 -8.92 -8.17
C ALA A 339 10.05 -8.06 -7.42
N ILE A 340 8.85 -7.91 -7.96
CA ILE A 340 7.74 -7.19 -7.33
C ILE A 340 7.30 -7.91 -6.04
N ALA A 341 7.21 -9.24 -6.04
CA ALA A 341 6.83 -9.99 -4.85
C ALA A 341 7.83 -9.81 -3.69
N VAL A 342 9.14 -9.83 -3.99
CA VAL A 342 10.20 -9.60 -3.01
C VAL A 342 10.19 -8.14 -2.53
N GLN A 343 9.97 -7.18 -3.43
CA GLN A 343 9.80 -5.77 -3.08
C GLN A 343 8.64 -5.59 -2.10
N ASN A 344 7.47 -6.12 -2.43
CA ASN A 344 6.29 -6.06 -1.56
C ASN A 344 6.55 -6.69 -0.18
N LEU A 345 7.28 -7.82 -0.12
CA LEU A 345 7.66 -8.41 1.15
C LEU A 345 8.53 -7.44 1.96
N GLY A 346 9.57 -6.87 1.37
CA GLY A 346 10.47 -5.91 2.05
C GLY A 346 9.72 -4.68 2.56
N GLU A 347 8.85 -4.12 1.73
CA GLU A 347 8.01 -2.96 2.08
C GLU A 347 7.07 -3.28 3.26
N ASN A 348 6.37 -4.42 3.23
CA ASN A 348 5.46 -4.81 4.31
C ASN A 348 6.21 -5.14 5.61
N VAL A 349 7.40 -5.75 5.53
CA VAL A 349 8.26 -5.97 6.70
C VAL A 349 8.68 -4.63 7.32
N ALA A 350 9.12 -3.67 6.50
CA ALA A 350 9.50 -2.35 6.98
C ALA A 350 8.30 -1.60 7.61
N MET A 351 7.12 -1.67 6.99
CA MET A 351 5.87 -1.13 7.56
C MET A 351 5.59 -1.75 8.93
N LEU A 352 5.66 -3.07 9.05
CA LEU A 352 5.41 -3.77 10.31
C LEU A 352 6.38 -3.32 11.41
N LEU A 353 7.67 -3.26 11.11
CA LEU A 353 8.70 -2.85 12.04
C LEU A 353 8.54 -1.38 12.48
N MET A 354 8.34 -0.48 11.52
CA MET A 354 8.19 0.95 11.83
C MET A 354 6.89 1.25 12.60
N LEU A 355 5.79 0.60 12.26
CA LEU A 355 4.54 0.69 13.03
C LEU A 355 4.70 0.12 14.44
N GLY A 356 5.43 -0.99 14.59
CA GLY A 356 5.73 -1.56 15.90
C GLY A 356 6.54 -0.60 16.78
N LEU A 357 7.58 0.01 16.22
CA LEU A 357 8.38 1.04 16.91
C LEU A 357 7.55 2.28 17.26
N TYR A 358 6.70 2.72 16.34
CA TYR A 358 5.76 3.82 16.57
C TYR A 358 4.78 3.49 17.71
N SER A 359 4.14 2.33 17.65
CA SER A 359 3.20 1.86 18.68
C SER A 359 3.88 1.76 20.06
N LEU A 360 5.11 1.24 20.10
CA LEU A 360 5.91 1.17 21.33
C LEU A 360 6.23 2.58 21.87
N ALA A 361 6.67 3.50 21.02
CA ALA A 361 6.97 4.88 21.42
C ALA A 361 5.75 5.57 22.04
N VAL A 362 4.56 5.38 21.44
CA VAL A 362 3.31 5.91 21.99
C VAL A 362 2.93 5.22 23.30
N SER A 363 3.11 3.89 23.40
CA SER A 363 2.73 3.12 24.61
C SER A 363 3.55 3.49 25.84
N ILE A 364 4.82 3.87 25.66
CA ILE A 364 5.70 4.34 26.77
C ILE A 364 5.54 5.84 27.06
N GLY A 365 4.57 6.50 26.41
CA GLY A 365 4.19 7.89 26.71
C GLY A 365 5.10 8.95 26.08
N ILE A 366 5.84 8.66 25.01
CA ILE A 366 6.58 9.69 24.29
C ILE A 366 5.57 10.65 23.65
N PRO A 367 5.68 11.98 23.90
CA PRO A 367 4.81 12.96 23.28
C PRO A 367 4.83 12.87 21.74
N VAL A 368 3.69 13.06 21.09
CA VAL A 368 3.55 12.91 19.63
C VAL A 368 4.56 13.75 18.83
N VAL A 369 4.88 14.95 19.29
CA VAL A 369 5.92 15.80 18.68
C VAL A 369 7.30 15.13 18.78
N GLY A 370 7.62 14.57 19.95
CA GLY A 370 8.85 13.81 20.16
C GLY A 370 8.94 12.56 19.27
N VAL A 371 7.82 11.84 19.10
CA VAL A 371 7.73 10.71 18.16
C VAL A 371 8.01 11.19 16.73
N GLY A 372 7.42 12.31 16.30
CA GLY A 372 7.64 12.88 14.97
C GLY A 372 9.08 13.30 14.72
N ILE A 373 9.72 13.98 15.69
CA ILE A 373 11.13 14.39 15.61
C ILE A 373 12.05 13.16 15.57
N GLY A 374 11.83 12.20 16.47
CA GLY A 374 12.61 10.95 16.52
C GLY A 374 12.49 10.15 15.23
N PHE A 375 11.27 10.01 14.73
CA PHE A 375 11.00 9.33 13.47
C PHE A 375 11.69 10.01 12.28
N GLY A 376 11.54 11.34 12.11
CA GLY A 376 12.20 12.09 11.04
C GLY A 376 13.71 12.00 11.10
N THR A 377 14.30 12.06 12.32
CA THR A 377 15.74 11.94 12.54
C THR A 377 16.26 10.56 12.17
N VAL A 378 15.63 9.49 12.68
CA VAL A 378 16.01 8.10 12.37
C VAL A 378 15.90 7.81 10.88
N PHE A 379 14.83 8.29 10.23
CA PHE A 379 14.64 8.12 8.80
C PHE A 379 15.74 8.84 8.00
N ALA A 380 16.02 10.11 8.29
CA ALA A 380 17.07 10.86 7.62
C ALA A 380 18.46 10.19 7.77
N LEU A 381 18.78 9.71 8.98
CA LEU A 381 20.03 9.00 9.24
C LEU A 381 20.08 7.65 8.51
N ALA A 382 18.99 6.89 8.45
CA ALA A 382 18.92 5.64 7.71
C ALA A 382 19.15 5.84 6.21
N ILE A 383 18.55 6.89 5.61
CA ILE A 383 18.78 7.24 4.21
C ILE A 383 20.21 7.74 3.98
N ALA A 384 20.77 8.55 4.89
CA ALA A 384 22.17 8.99 4.80
C ALA A 384 23.15 7.80 4.87
N ALA A 385 22.90 6.84 5.77
CA ALA A 385 23.69 5.61 5.87
C ALA A 385 23.58 4.77 4.58
N LEU A 386 22.37 4.62 4.03
CA LEU A 386 22.14 3.94 2.76
C LEU A 386 22.91 4.62 1.60
N TRP A 387 22.90 5.95 1.57
CA TRP A 387 23.61 6.73 0.56
C TRP A 387 25.12 6.55 0.63
N ILE A 388 25.71 6.65 1.84
CA ILE A 388 27.14 6.43 2.07
C ILE A 388 27.52 5.01 1.67
N TRP A 389 26.70 4.03 2.02
CA TRP A 389 26.92 2.63 1.66
C TRP A 389 26.87 2.42 0.14
N GLY A 390 25.91 3.03 -0.57
CA GLY A 390 25.80 2.95 -2.02
C GLY A 390 26.95 3.59 -2.79
N ARG A 391 27.62 4.62 -2.21
CA ARG A 391 28.81 5.27 -2.83
C ARG A 391 30.11 4.48 -2.70
N ARG A 392 30.17 3.52 -1.77
CA ARG A 392 31.37 2.70 -1.53
C ARG A 392 31.49 1.49 -2.45
N LYS A 393 30.56 1.32 -3.37
CA LYS A 393 30.53 0.26 -4.37
C LYS A 393 30.53 0.82 -5.78
#